data_fe205b9d2f619077406c0178027abc07
#
_entry.id   fe205b9d2f619077406c0178027abc07
#
_cell.length_a   1.000
_cell.length_b   1.000
_cell.length_c   1.000
_cell.angle_alpha   90.00
_cell.angle_beta   90.00
_cell.angle_gamma   90.00
#
_symmetry.space_group_name_H-M   'P 1'
#
loop_
_entity.id
_entity.type
_entity.pdbx_description
1 polymer ?
#
loop_
_entity_poly.entity_id
_entity_poly.type
_entity_poly.pdbx_seq_one_letter_code
_entity_poly.pdbx_strand_id
1 'polypeptide(L)'
;VYYMYDTGEGVRRGYHAHKNLEQILICIHGTCKILLDNGKEKKVVPLEKPYEGLYVANNMWREMFDFSPDAVLLVLASESYDESDYIRNYDDFLEFIKESE
;
A
#
# COMPACT_ATOMS: atom_id res chain seq x y z
N VAL A 1 8.29 -8.51 7.22
CA VAL A 1 8.03 -9.07 5.87
C VAL A 1 6.76 -9.91 5.92
N TYR A 2 5.86 -9.70 4.97
CA TYR A 2 4.68 -10.54 4.84
C TYR A 2 4.24 -10.61 3.38
N TYR A 3 3.39 -11.60 3.09
CA TYR A 3 2.85 -11.82 1.75
C TYR A 3 1.34 -11.65 1.75
N MET A 4 0.81 -11.16 0.63
CA MET A 4 -0.63 -11.16 0.35
C MET A 4 -0.85 -12.08 -0.86
N TYR A 5 -1.75 -13.04 -0.71
CA TYR A 5 -2.09 -13.99 -1.76
C TYR A 5 -3.57 -14.38 -1.63
N ASP A 6 -4.08 -15.19 -2.55
CA ASP A 6 -5.51 -15.57 -2.59
C ASP A 6 -6.42 -14.34 -2.53
N THR A 7 -6.03 -13.30 -3.24
CA THR A 7 -6.76 -12.03 -3.20
C THR A 7 -8.09 -12.08 -3.93
N GLY A 8 -8.26 -13.02 -4.86
CA GLY A 8 -9.50 -13.16 -5.60
C GLY A 8 -9.79 -12.00 -6.56
N GLU A 9 -10.74 -12.24 -7.44
CA GLU A 9 -11.18 -11.23 -8.40
C GLU A 9 -12.02 -10.16 -7.69
N GLY A 10 -11.76 -8.90 -8.02
CA GLY A 10 -12.50 -7.77 -7.47
C GLY A 10 -12.12 -7.37 -6.06
N VAL A 11 -11.14 -8.02 -5.45
CA VAL A 11 -10.69 -7.70 -4.09
C VAL A 11 -9.85 -6.43 -4.11
N ARG A 12 -10.14 -5.54 -3.16
CA ARG A 12 -9.38 -4.32 -2.96
C ARG A 12 -8.92 -4.26 -1.51
N ARG A 13 -7.64 -4.09 -1.30
CA ARG A 13 -7.02 -4.13 0.02
C ARG A 13 -6.28 -2.85 0.32
N GLY A 14 -5.71 -2.76 1.53
CA GLY A 14 -5.01 -1.59 2.02
C GLY A 14 -5.96 -0.69 2.78
N TYR A 15 -6.37 0.42 2.18
CA TYR A 15 -7.22 1.43 2.81
C TYR A 15 -6.60 1.94 4.11
N HIS A 16 -5.31 2.27 4.04
CA HIS A 16 -4.63 2.80 5.22
C HIS A 16 -3.40 3.62 4.83
N ALA A 17 -2.90 4.35 5.81
CA ALA A 17 -1.61 5.02 5.75
C ALA A 17 -0.83 4.69 7.01
N HIS A 18 0.45 4.99 7.01
CA HIS A 18 1.32 4.83 8.18
C HIS A 18 1.91 6.17 8.58
N LYS A 19 2.04 6.39 9.86
CA LYS A 19 2.64 7.62 10.40
C LYS A 19 4.17 7.60 10.28
N ASN A 20 4.78 6.47 10.57
CA ASN A 20 6.25 6.32 10.58
C ASN A 20 6.76 5.23 9.66
N LEU A 21 6.04 4.14 9.54
CA LEU A 21 6.49 2.96 8.81
C LEU A 21 6.57 3.23 7.31
N GLU A 22 7.65 2.75 6.69
CA GLU A 22 7.87 2.79 5.26
C GLU A 22 7.85 1.36 4.73
N GLN A 23 7.48 1.19 3.47
CA GLN A 23 7.37 -0.13 2.86
C GLN A 23 7.93 -0.16 1.45
N ILE A 24 8.32 -1.36 1.03
CA ILE A 24 8.57 -1.67 -0.38
C ILE A 24 7.61 -2.79 -0.76
N LEU A 25 6.85 -2.58 -1.82
CA LEU A 25 5.87 -3.53 -2.34
C LEU A 25 6.39 -4.13 -3.63
N ILE A 26 6.41 -5.46 -3.70
CA ILE A 26 6.89 -6.18 -4.89
C ILE A 26 5.87 -7.25 -5.26
N CYS A 27 5.30 -7.18 -6.46
CA CYS A 27 4.44 -8.25 -6.94
C CYS A 27 5.35 -9.36 -7.53
N ILE A 28 5.66 -10.34 -6.70
CA ILE A 28 6.64 -11.37 -7.05
C ILE A 28 6.07 -12.44 -7.97
N HIS A 29 4.75 -12.50 -8.10
CA HIS A 29 4.06 -13.39 -9.03
C HIS A 29 2.76 -12.73 -9.46
N GLY A 30 2.43 -12.82 -10.74
CA GLY A 30 1.24 -12.18 -11.27
C GLY A 30 1.38 -10.66 -11.34
N THR A 31 0.24 -9.98 -11.31
CA THR A 31 0.18 -8.52 -11.41
C THR A 31 -0.83 -7.93 -10.44
N CYS A 32 -0.63 -6.67 -10.09
CA CYS A 32 -1.61 -5.89 -9.33
C CYS A 32 -1.37 -4.39 -9.57
N LYS A 33 -2.23 -3.57 -8.98
CA LYS A 33 -2.10 -2.12 -9.06
C LYS A 33 -2.14 -1.54 -7.65
N ILE A 34 -1.39 -0.47 -7.47
CA ILE A 34 -1.32 0.23 -6.18
C ILE A 34 -1.77 1.67 -6.40
N LEU A 35 -2.78 2.10 -5.65
CA LEU A 35 -3.15 3.50 -5.59
C LEU A 35 -2.36 4.16 -4.46
N LEU A 36 -1.66 5.23 -4.78
CA LEU A 36 -0.96 6.07 -3.80
C LEU A 36 -1.63 7.44 -3.76
N ASP A 37 -1.88 7.92 -2.54
CA ASP A 37 -2.57 9.19 -2.32
C ASP A 37 -1.86 9.93 -1.19
N ASN A 38 -1.32 11.10 -1.52
CA ASN A 38 -0.60 11.93 -0.52
C ASN A 38 -1.48 13.00 0.12
N GLY A 39 -2.78 12.95 -0.14
CA GLY A 39 -3.73 13.95 0.35
C GLY A 39 -3.99 15.07 -0.65
N LYS A 40 -3.17 15.20 -1.68
CA LYS A 40 -3.31 16.23 -2.72
C LYS A 40 -3.41 15.63 -4.11
N GLU A 41 -2.62 14.61 -4.37
CA GLU A 41 -2.58 13.93 -5.66
C GLU A 41 -2.72 12.43 -5.48
N LYS A 42 -3.31 11.78 -6.48
CA LYS A 42 -3.45 10.33 -6.52
C LYS A 42 -2.72 9.80 -7.73
N LYS A 43 -2.07 8.65 -7.56
CA LYS A 43 -1.34 7.98 -8.63
C LYS A 43 -1.57 6.49 -8.55
N VAL A 44 -1.84 5.86 -9.70
CA VAL A 44 -1.95 4.41 -9.79
C VAL A 44 -0.66 3.88 -10.41
N VAL A 45 -0.03 2.95 -9.71
CA VAL A 45 1.23 2.33 -10.16
C VAL A 45 0.96 0.84 -10.41
N PRO A 46 1.11 0.36 -11.65
CA PRO A 46 1.00 -1.07 -11.92
C PRO A 46 2.28 -1.78 -11.47
N LEU A 47 2.11 -2.93 -10.82
CA LEU A 47 3.22 -3.82 -10.47
C LEU A 47 3.07 -5.08 -11.30
N GLU A 48 3.90 -5.20 -12.34
CA GLU A 48 3.78 -6.25 -13.35
C GLU A 48 5.05 -7.12 -13.46
N LYS A 49 6.10 -6.77 -12.74
CA LYS A 49 7.40 -7.43 -12.85
C LYS A 49 7.96 -7.76 -11.47
N PRO A 50 8.44 -9.00 -11.27
CA PRO A 50 8.89 -9.44 -9.94
C PRO A 50 10.20 -8.79 -9.48
N TYR A 51 10.88 -8.08 -10.35
CA TYR A 51 12.14 -7.41 -10.01
C TYR A 51 11.98 -5.89 -9.82
N GLU A 52 10.74 -5.40 -9.82
CA GLU A 52 10.47 -3.98 -9.58
C GLU A 52 9.77 -3.82 -8.23
N GLY A 53 10.37 -3.00 -7.35
CA GLY A 53 9.79 -2.66 -6.06
C GLY A 53 9.23 -1.24 -6.07
N LEU A 54 8.09 -1.07 -5.42
CA LEU A 54 7.49 0.25 -5.22
C LEU A 54 7.75 0.69 -3.79
N TYR A 55 8.49 1.76 -3.63
CA TYR A 55 8.68 2.37 -2.32
C TYR A 55 7.45 3.19 -1.95
N VAL A 56 6.90 2.92 -0.78
CA VAL A 56 5.78 3.67 -0.22
C VAL A 56 6.23 4.34 1.06
N ALA A 57 6.37 5.66 1.00
CA ALA A 57 6.79 6.46 2.14
C ALA A 57 5.72 6.48 3.23
N ASN A 58 6.09 6.89 4.43
CA ASN A 58 5.13 7.19 5.48
C ASN A 58 4.25 8.37 5.04
N ASN A 59 3.12 8.57 5.69
CA ASN A 59 2.16 9.63 5.37
C ASN A 59 1.57 9.49 3.97
N MET A 60 1.47 8.26 3.48
CA MET A 60 0.93 7.96 2.16
C MET A 60 -0.21 6.96 2.30
N TRP A 61 -1.41 7.37 1.88
CA TRP A 61 -2.55 6.45 1.82
C TRP A 61 -2.36 5.50 0.64
N ARG A 62 -2.68 4.25 0.85
CA ARG A 62 -2.55 3.23 -0.19
C ARG A 62 -3.74 2.32 -0.27
N GLU A 63 -4.02 1.87 -1.47
CA GLU A 63 -4.99 0.83 -1.77
C GLU A 63 -4.37 -0.10 -2.81
N MET A 64 -4.62 -1.38 -2.67
CA MET A 64 -4.09 -2.40 -3.57
C MET A 64 -5.26 -3.09 -4.25
N PHE A 65 -5.23 -3.20 -5.56
CA PHE A 65 -6.38 -3.70 -6.30
C PHE A 65 -5.97 -4.32 -7.62
N ASP A 66 -6.96 -4.83 -8.33
CA ASP A 66 -6.81 -5.41 -9.67
C ASP A 66 -5.74 -6.50 -9.69
N PHE A 67 -5.82 -7.41 -8.72
CA PHE A 67 -4.91 -8.55 -8.62
C PHE A 67 -5.23 -9.58 -9.69
N SER A 68 -4.20 -10.08 -10.38
CA SER A 68 -4.36 -11.26 -11.22
C SER A 68 -4.69 -12.48 -10.33
N PRO A 69 -5.30 -13.54 -10.87
CA PRO A 69 -5.72 -14.70 -10.05
C PRO A 69 -4.58 -15.36 -9.28
N ASP A 70 -3.36 -15.26 -9.79
CA ASP A 70 -2.17 -15.89 -9.23
C ASP A 70 -1.26 -14.89 -8.51
N ALA A 71 -1.73 -13.67 -8.27
CA ALA A 71 -0.89 -12.61 -7.72
C ALA A 71 -0.40 -12.91 -6.32
N VAL A 72 0.87 -12.63 -6.08
CA VAL A 72 1.49 -12.66 -4.76
C VAL A 72 2.22 -11.35 -4.56
N LEU A 73 1.81 -10.59 -3.56
CA LEU A 73 2.42 -9.31 -3.21
C LEU A 73 3.29 -9.49 -1.97
N LEU A 74 4.58 -9.24 -2.12
CA LEU A 74 5.53 -9.25 -1.01
C LEU A 74 5.64 -7.84 -0.45
N VAL A 75 5.56 -7.72 0.87
CA VAL A 75 5.67 -6.43 1.55
C VAL A 75 6.86 -6.47 2.50
N LEU A 76 7.80 -5.56 2.28
CA LEU A 76 8.95 -5.35 3.15
C LEU A 76 8.70 -4.07 3.95
N ALA A 77 8.66 -4.18 5.27
CA ALA A 77 8.35 -3.05 6.14
C ALA A 77 9.59 -2.62 6.92
N SER A 78 9.74 -1.33 7.17
CA SER A 78 10.87 -0.77 7.91
C SER A 78 10.82 -1.05 9.40
N GLU A 79 9.63 -1.34 9.93
CA GLU A 79 9.40 -1.56 11.36
C GLU A 79 8.44 -2.71 11.57
N SER A 80 8.41 -3.22 12.80
CA SER A 80 7.45 -4.25 13.19
C SER A 80 6.02 -3.70 13.21
N TYR A 81 5.05 -4.60 13.12
CA TYR A 81 3.65 -4.23 13.17
C TYR A 81 3.32 -3.47 14.46
N ASP A 82 2.64 -2.34 14.30
CA ASP A 82 2.16 -1.52 15.41
C ASP A 82 0.87 -0.84 14.96
N GLU A 83 -0.28 -1.27 15.51
CA GLU A 83 -1.59 -0.74 15.12
C GLU A 83 -1.69 0.77 15.35
N SER A 84 -0.99 1.31 16.34
CA SER A 84 -1.00 2.75 16.61
C SER A 84 -0.37 3.58 15.48
N ASP A 85 0.42 2.95 14.62
CA ASP A 85 1.02 3.60 13.46
C ASP A 85 0.07 3.69 12.26
N TYR A 86 -1.04 2.95 12.28
CA TYR A 86 -1.99 2.91 11.18
C TYR A 86 -2.99 4.04 11.25
N ILE A 87 -3.33 4.57 10.09
CA ILE A 87 -4.47 5.46 9.90
C ILE A 87 -5.38 4.73 8.91
N ARG A 88 -6.53 4.26 9.38
CA ARG A 88 -7.42 3.40 8.58
C ARG A 88 -8.66 4.11 8.07
N ASN A 89 -8.87 5.36 8.45
CA ASN A 89 -9.97 6.17 7.99
C ASN A 89 -9.42 7.29 7.11
N TYR A 90 -9.98 7.44 5.90
CA TYR A 90 -9.46 8.40 4.93
C TYR A 90 -9.58 9.85 5.41
N ASP A 91 -10.67 10.18 6.08
CA ASP A 91 -10.85 11.53 6.61
C ASP A 91 -9.83 11.85 7.70
N ASP A 92 -9.52 10.86 8.55
CA ASP A 92 -8.46 10.98 9.56
C ASP A 92 -7.10 11.16 8.90
N PHE A 93 -6.88 10.48 7.79
CA PHE A 93 -5.64 10.64 7.00
C PHE A 93 -5.51 12.07 6.48
N LEU A 94 -6.56 12.63 5.92
CA LEU A 94 -6.54 14.00 5.41
C LEU A 94 -6.25 15.01 6.52
N GLU A 95 -6.85 14.81 7.69
CA GLU A 95 -6.59 15.65 8.87
C GLU A 95 -5.12 15.54 9.30
N PHE A 96 -4.60 14.32 9.33
CA PHE A 96 -3.20 14.06 9.72
C PHE A 96 -2.22 14.77 8.76
N ILE A 97 -2.47 14.69 7.47
CA ILE A 97 -1.63 15.33 6.44
C ILE A 97 -1.68 16.86 6.61
N LYS A 98 -2.85 17.40 6.86
CA LYS A 98 -3.05 18.84 7.04
C LYS A 98 -2.28 19.36 8.26
N GLU A 99 -2.29 18.61 9.35
CA GLU A 99 -1.57 18.97 10.59
C GLU A 99 -0.06 18.86 10.44
N SER A 100 0.40 18.03 9.50
CA SER A 100 1.83 17.77 9.26
C SER A 100 2.48 18.78 8.32
N GLU A 101 1.69 19.65 7.73
CA GLU A 101 2.19 20.68 6.80
C GLU A 101 2.80 21.88 7.52
#